data_b79c4dd29c1acf61dea2fc6636aaf5dc
#
_entry.id   b79c4dd29c1acf61dea2fc6636aaf5dc
#
_cell.length_a   1.000
_cell.length_b   1.000
_cell.length_c   1.000
_cell.angle_alpha   90.00
_cell.angle_beta   90.00
_cell.angle_gamma   90.00
#
_symmetry.space_group_name_H-M   'P 1'
#
loop_
_entity.id
_entity.type
_entity.pdbx_description
1 polymer ?
#
loop_
_entity_poly.entity_id
_entity_poly.type
_entity_poly.pdbx_seq_one_letter_code
_entity_poly.pdbx_strand_id
1 'polypeptide(L)'
;MKITALAALTAVVALILALPALAATPVFKGNDGPGFTIKMVTKPTKAGKIKLVIADKSNVHNFHLTGPGVNVKTSVAAVGTKTFTITLKKGTYKFICDPHPFMKGSFTIR
;
A
#
# COMPACT_ATOMS: atom_id res chain seq x y z
N MET A 1 13.35 -66.58 35.69
CA MET A 1 13.75 -65.15 35.83
C MET A 1 13.21 -64.39 34.65
N LYS A 2 12.11 -63.63 34.86
CA LYS A 2 11.48 -62.87 33.78
C LYS A 2 12.05 -61.46 33.83
N ILE A 3 12.77 -61.06 32.79
CA ILE A 3 13.28 -59.70 32.63
C ILE A 3 12.17 -58.92 31.89
N THR A 4 11.47 -58.07 32.60
CA THR A 4 10.56 -57.12 31.99
C THR A 4 11.33 -55.89 31.55
N ALA A 5 11.55 -55.76 30.24
CA ALA A 5 12.12 -54.58 29.67
C ALA A 5 11.08 -53.44 29.70
N LEU A 6 11.32 -52.44 30.54
CA LEU A 6 10.52 -51.23 30.57
C LEU A 6 10.95 -50.39 29.38
N ALA A 7 10.14 -50.33 28.33
CA ALA A 7 10.35 -49.41 27.23
C ALA A 7 9.96 -47.99 27.69
N ALA A 8 10.97 -47.15 27.92
CA ALA A 8 10.74 -45.75 28.19
C ALA A 8 10.32 -45.06 26.88
N LEU A 9 9.05 -44.76 26.75
CA LEU A 9 8.55 -43.94 25.63
C LEU A 9 8.92 -42.49 25.89
N THR A 10 9.98 -42.03 25.30
CA THR A 10 10.36 -40.61 25.31
C THR A 10 9.44 -39.88 24.32
N ALA A 11 8.43 -39.20 24.85
CA ALA A 11 7.62 -38.28 24.06
C ALA A 11 8.45 -37.05 23.72
N VAL A 12 8.86 -36.95 22.46
CA VAL A 12 9.47 -35.73 21.92
C VAL A 12 8.36 -34.72 21.70
N VAL A 13 8.24 -33.74 22.60
CA VAL A 13 7.36 -32.60 22.41
C VAL A 13 8.06 -31.65 21.45
N ALA A 14 7.65 -31.67 20.18
CA ALA A 14 8.11 -30.70 19.22
C ALA A 14 7.44 -29.36 19.55
N LEU A 15 8.21 -28.39 20.07
CA LEU A 15 7.76 -27.05 20.28
C LEU A 15 7.67 -26.34 18.92
N ILE A 16 6.47 -26.26 18.33
CA ILE A 16 6.23 -25.51 17.11
C ILE A 16 6.17 -24.03 17.49
N LEU A 17 7.24 -23.29 17.26
CA LEU A 17 7.23 -21.84 17.37
C LEU A 17 6.49 -21.29 16.15
N ALA A 18 5.26 -20.81 16.36
CA ALA A 18 4.54 -20.08 15.36
C ALA A 18 5.20 -18.71 15.18
N LEU A 19 5.89 -18.49 14.06
CA LEU A 19 6.37 -17.18 13.66
C LEU A 19 5.17 -16.33 13.25
N PRO A 20 5.06 -15.06 13.72
CA PRO A 20 4.02 -14.17 13.24
C PRO A 20 4.17 -14.00 11.74
N ALA A 21 3.08 -14.21 10.99
CA ALA A 21 3.07 -13.94 9.57
C ALA A 21 3.32 -12.45 9.34
N LEU A 22 4.30 -12.12 8.48
CA LEU A 22 4.49 -10.74 8.04
C LEU A 22 3.29 -10.35 7.18
N ALA A 23 2.57 -9.30 7.59
CA ALA A 23 1.49 -8.76 6.79
C ALA A 23 2.04 -8.20 5.47
N ALA A 24 1.38 -8.49 4.36
CA ALA A 24 1.70 -7.89 3.07
C ALA A 24 1.51 -6.37 3.13
N THR A 25 2.35 -5.62 2.43
CA THR A 25 2.19 -4.17 2.29
C THR A 25 0.88 -3.88 1.55
N PRO A 26 -0.04 -3.10 2.14
CA PRO A 26 -1.30 -2.77 1.48
C PRO A 26 -1.08 -2.04 0.16
N VAL A 27 -1.92 -2.33 -0.83
CA VAL A 27 -1.88 -1.72 -2.15
C VAL A 27 -3.13 -0.86 -2.33
N PHE A 28 -2.92 0.41 -2.68
CA PHE A 28 -3.98 1.34 -3.03
C PHE A 28 -3.81 1.78 -4.47
N LYS A 29 -4.92 1.85 -5.21
CA LYS A 29 -4.92 2.18 -6.63
C LYS A 29 -5.59 3.53 -6.85
N GLY A 30 -4.99 4.33 -7.73
CA GLY A 30 -5.55 5.56 -8.22
C GLY A 30 -5.35 5.69 -9.72
N ASN A 31 -6.00 6.68 -10.31
CA ASN A 31 -5.83 6.99 -11.72
C ASN A 31 -6.03 8.49 -12.00
N ASP A 32 -5.40 8.95 -13.05
CA ASP A 32 -5.75 10.18 -13.74
C ASP A 32 -6.19 9.84 -15.16
N GLY A 33 -7.27 10.52 -15.61
CA GLY A 33 -7.95 10.15 -16.85
C GLY A 33 -8.71 8.81 -16.78
N PRO A 34 -9.43 8.43 -17.86
CA PRO A 34 -9.64 9.25 -19.05
C PRO A 34 -10.49 10.51 -18.78
N GLY A 35 -10.36 11.50 -19.65
CA GLY A 35 -11.00 12.79 -19.47
C GLY A 35 -10.45 13.56 -18.26
N PHE A 36 -11.23 14.47 -17.74
CA PHE A 36 -10.84 15.29 -16.58
C PHE A 36 -11.21 14.60 -15.26
N THR A 37 -10.77 13.35 -15.10
CA THR A 37 -11.02 12.56 -13.89
C THR A 37 -9.72 12.26 -13.16
N ILE A 38 -9.76 12.33 -11.83
CA ILE A 38 -8.72 11.88 -10.93
C ILE A 38 -9.38 11.20 -9.73
N LYS A 39 -8.91 10.03 -9.36
CA LYS A 39 -9.51 9.33 -8.22
C LYS A 39 -8.58 8.30 -7.58
N MET A 40 -8.87 7.98 -6.33
CA MET A 40 -8.42 6.78 -5.64
C MET A 40 -9.59 5.76 -5.62
N VAL A 41 -9.32 4.53 -5.99
CA VAL A 41 -10.34 3.45 -5.98
C VAL A 41 -10.80 3.17 -4.55
N THR A 42 -9.83 3.04 -3.64
CA THR A 42 -10.02 3.01 -2.20
C THR A 42 -9.04 3.98 -1.56
N LYS A 43 -9.47 4.66 -0.50
CA LYS A 43 -8.64 5.62 0.22
C LYS A 43 -8.04 4.97 1.45
N PRO A 44 -6.72 5.14 1.71
CA PRO A 44 -6.10 4.71 2.95
C PRO A 44 -6.74 5.40 4.16
N THR A 45 -6.76 4.71 5.29
CA THR A 45 -7.29 5.24 6.55
C THR A 45 -6.30 5.12 7.70
N LYS A 46 -5.26 4.29 7.55
CA LYS A 46 -4.29 3.97 8.59
C LYS A 46 -2.88 4.37 8.19
N ALA A 47 -2.11 4.85 9.16
CA ALA A 47 -0.68 5.10 9.01
C ALA A 47 0.09 3.82 8.70
N GLY A 48 1.23 3.95 8.04
CA GLY A 48 2.13 2.86 7.71
C GLY A 48 2.55 2.84 6.26
N LYS A 49 3.40 1.89 5.94
CA LYS A 49 3.91 1.69 4.58
C LYS A 49 2.81 1.14 3.67
N ILE A 50 2.67 1.74 2.50
CA ILE A 50 1.75 1.30 1.45
C ILE A 50 2.45 1.31 0.09
N LYS A 51 1.87 0.57 -0.86
CA LYS A 51 2.15 0.73 -2.29
C LYS A 51 0.99 1.50 -2.92
N LEU A 52 1.33 2.61 -3.57
CA LEU A 52 0.38 3.40 -4.34
C LEU A 52 0.61 3.12 -5.82
N VAL A 53 -0.37 2.50 -6.47
CA VAL A 53 -0.31 2.13 -7.89
C VAL A 53 -1.20 3.08 -8.67
N ILE A 54 -0.60 3.92 -9.50
CA ILE A 54 -1.31 4.92 -10.29
C ILE A 54 -1.34 4.50 -11.74
N ALA A 55 -2.56 4.34 -12.28
CA ALA A 55 -2.79 4.21 -13.71
C ALA A 55 -2.94 5.61 -14.31
N ASP A 56 -1.86 6.10 -14.90
CA ASP A 56 -1.84 7.36 -15.65
C ASP A 56 -2.33 7.06 -17.07
N LYS A 57 -3.55 7.50 -17.38
CA LYS A 57 -4.25 7.19 -18.64
C LYS A 57 -4.25 8.34 -19.64
N SER A 58 -3.48 9.39 -19.36
CA SER A 58 -3.50 10.61 -20.18
C SER A 58 -2.13 11.25 -20.26
N ASN A 59 -1.76 11.68 -21.47
CA ASN A 59 -0.53 12.44 -21.72
C ASN A 59 -0.66 13.96 -21.43
N VAL A 60 -1.79 14.38 -20.87
CA VAL A 60 -2.05 15.79 -20.49
C VAL A 60 -2.44 15.95 -19.02
N HIS A 61 -2.46 14.87 -18.28
CA HIS A 61 -2.75 14.83 -16.85
C HIS A 61 -1.62 14.16 -16.09
N ASN A 62 -1.59 14.37 -14.78
CA ASN A 62 -0.76 13.60 -13.86
C ASN A 62 -1.49 13.36 -12.54
N PHE A 63 -0.92 12.52 -11.71
CA PHE A 63 -1.36 12.27 -10.35
C PHE A 63 -0.26 12.72 -9.41
N HIS A 64 -0.52 13.79 -8.66
CA HIS A 64 0.42 14.37 -7.71
C HIS A 64 -0.14 14.28 -6.29
N LEU A 65 0.45 13.42 -5.47
CA LEU A 65 0.09 13.22 -4.08
C LEU A 65 1.03 13.97 -3.17
N THR A 66 0.46 14.80 -2.29
CA THR A 66 1.19 15.52 -1.24
C THR A 66 0.52 15.35 0.11
N GLY A 67 1.32 15.36 1.15
CA GLY A 67 0.86 15.27 2.54
C GLY A 67 2.06 15.08 3.48
N PRO A 68 1.83 14.78 4.76
CA PRO A 68 2.93 14.61 5.72
C PRO A 68 3.97 13.61 5.25
N GLY A 69 5.20 14.10 4.97
CA GLY A 69 6.33 13.28 4.54
C GLY A 69 6.23 12.68 3.14
N VAL A 70 5.25 13.10 2.32
CA VAL A 70 5.02 12.54 0.98
C VAL A 70 4.87 13.65 -0.05
N ASN A 71 5.60 13.50 -1.15
CA ASN A 71 5.48 14.31 -2.35
C ASN A 71 5.89 13.44 -3.53
N VAL A 72 4.93 12.80 -4.18
CA VAL A 72 5.16 11.91 -5.31
C VAL A 72 4.20 12.25 -6.44
N LYS A 73 4.69 12.13 -7.67
CA LYS A 73 3.88 12.46 -8.85
C LYS A 73 4.24 11.62 -10.06
N THR A 74 3.27 11.38 -10.91
CA THR A 74 3.48 10.86 -12.25
C THR A 74 3.86 12.00 -13.19
N SER A 75 4.46 11.67 -14.34
CA SER A 75 4.77 12.64 -15.38
C SER A 75 3.52 13.01 -16.17
N VAL A 76 3.34 14.28 -16.50
CA VAL A 76 2.21 14.74 -17.33
C VAL A 76 2.24 14.12 -18.73
N ALA A 77 3.42 14.04 -19.34
CA ALA A 77 3.58 13.56 -20.71
C ALA A 77 3.57 12.03 -20.85
N ALA A 78 3.87 11.31 -19.78
CA ALA A 78 3.93 9.84 -19.78
C ALA A 78 2.55 9.22 -19.58
N VAL A 79 2.35 8.06 -20.19
CA VAL A 79 1.17 7.21 -19.99
C VAL A 79 1.65 5.86 -19.49
N GLY A 80 0.92 5.25 -18.56
CA GLY A 80 1.24 3.95 -18.02
C GLY A 80 1.05 3.87 -16.52
N THR A 81 1.41 2.73 -15.95
CA THR A 81 1.25 2.47 -14.51
C THR A 81 2.55 2.79 -13.78
N LYS A 82 2.43 3.58 -12.71
CA LYS A 82 3.54 3.90 -11.80
C LYS A 82 3.22 3.44 -10.39
N THR A 83 4.18 2.78 -9.75
CA THR A 83 4.06 2.35 -8.35
C THR A 83 5.01 3.16 -7.48
N PHE A 84 4.45 3.71 -6.39
CA PHE A 84 5.21 4.38 -5.35
C PHE A 84 5.10 3.57 -4.05
N THR A 85 6.22 3.39 -3.38
CA THR A 85 6.22 2.87 -2.00
C THR A 85 6.41 4.06 -1.06
N ILE A 86 5.39 4.34 -0.26
CA ILE A 86 5.35 5.51 0.63
C ILE A 86 4.93 5.10 2.03
N THR A 87 5.29 5.92 3.01
CA THR A 87 4.86 5.74 4.40
C THR A 87 3.90 6.86 4.76
N LEU A 88 2.67 6.48 5.07
CA LEU A 88 1.63 7.42 5.49
C LEU A 88 1.72 7.70 6.98
N LYS A 89 1.58 8.95 7.33
CA LYS A 89 1.50 9.46 8.71
C LYS A 89 0.13 10.07 8.95
N LYS A 90 -0.22 10.27 10.21
CA LYS A 90 -1.43 11.00 10.59
C LYS A 90 -1.47 12.37 9.91
N GLY A 91 -2.60 12.71 9.33
CA GLY A 91 -2.82 13.99 8.66
C GLY A 91 -3.60 13.86 7.36
N THR A 92 -3.74 14.97 6.65
CA THR A 92 -4.48 15.06 5.41
C THR A 92 -3.54 15.00 4.22
N TYR A 93 -3.90 14.15 3.26
CA TYR A 93 -3.24 13.98 1.97
C TYR A 93 -4.13 14.52 0.87
N LYS A 94 -3.54 15.22 -0.09
CA LYS A 94 -4.23 15.76 -1.25
C LYS A 94 -3.60 15.18 -2.51
N PHE A 95 -4.45 14.85 -3.48
CA PHE A 95 -3.99 14.48 -4.81
C PHE A 95 -4.65 15.39 -5.85
N ILE A 96 -3.87 15.79 -6.84
CA ILE A 96 -4.22 16.81 -7.81
C ILE A 96 -3.57 16.48 -9.15
N CYS A 97 -4.19 16.93 -10.24
CA CYS A 97 -3.52 17.08 -11.53
C CYS A 97 -2.91 18.46 -11.61
N ASP A 98 -1.59 18.56 -11.76
CA ASP A 98 -0.90 19.85 -11.75
C ASP A 98 -1.37 20.80 -12.86
N PRO A 99 -1.50 20.36 -14.15
CA PRO A 99 -2.03 21.24 -15.20
C PRO A 99 -3.51 21.60 -15.03
N HIS A 100 -4.27 20.81 -14.27
CA HIS A 100 -5.72 20.97 -14.10
C HIS A 100 -6.09 20.88 -12.63
N PRO A 101 -5.84 21.94 -11.84
CA PRO A 101 -6.01 21.90 -10.37
C PRO A 101 -7.45 21.64 -9.88
N PHE A 102 -8.46 21.77 -10.74
CA PHE A 102 -9.84 21.37 -10.42
C PHE A 102 -10.02 19.85 -10.36
N MET A 103 -9.11 19.06 -10.97
CA MET A 103 -9.01 17.61 -10.80
C MET A 103 -8.28 17.34 -9.50
N LYS A 104 -9.01 17.07 -8.44
CA LYS A 104 -8.45 16.92 -7.08
C LYS A 104 -9.29 16.01 -6.21
N GLY A 105 -8.64 15.48 -5.19
CA GLY A 105 -9.29 14.75 -4.11
C GLY A 105 -8.40 14.74 -2.88
N SER A 106 -8.88 14.12 -1.83
CA SER A 106 -8.13 14.03 -0.56
C SER A 106 -8.54 12.80 0.24
N PHE A 107 -7.69 12.43 1.20
CA PHE A 107 -8.00 11.47 2.24
C PHE A 107 -7.28 11.86 3.53
N THR A 108 -7.78 11.37 4.65
CA THR A 108 -7.23 11.66 5.97
C THR A 108 -6.82 10.38 6.67
N ILE A 109 -5.61 10.38 7.21
CA ILE A 109 -5.06 9.32 8.07
C ILE A 109 -5.25 9.74 9.52
N ARG A 110 -5.92 8.90 10.28
CA ARG A 110 -6.26 9.13 11.69
C ARG A 110 -5.43 8.28 12.64
#